data_5cdabc3d045ec2ebd6518ebf9287ad28
#
_entry.id   5cdabc3d045ec2ebd6518ebf9287ad28
#
_cell.length_a   1.000
_cell.length_b   1.000
_cell.length_c   1.000
_cell.angle_alpha   90.00
_cell.angle_beta   90.00
_cell.angle_gamma   90.00
#
_symmetry.space_group_name_H-M   'P 1'
#
loop_
_entity.id
_entity.type
_entity.pdbx_description
1 polymer ?
#
loop_
_entity_poly.entity_id
_entity_poly.type
_entity_poly.pdbx_seq_one_letter_code
_entity_poly.pdbx_strand_id
1 'polypeptide(L)'
;LLVEDARPAAGTAATALVLAALGVLNLADGFTMPRYSAEWDAAVQQIEAALTESRSAVTSADPWDSTVAYAFGDPVHCGLLYGVPDGMGIQFDEAAYLTDPAHEIHSRYVLTAADTPTAARLQADGWTVLYESDRGVLYEHGTM
;
A
#
# COMPACT_ATOMS: atom_id res chain seq x y z
N LEU A 1 -48.77 -39.72 -25.47
CA LEU A 1 -48.29 -38.51 -24.79
C LEU A 1 -47.42 -38.93 -23.59
N LEU A 2 -46.10 -38.95 -23.77
CA LEU A 2 -45.14 -39.19 -22.69
C LEU A 2 -44.84 -37.84 -22.06
N VAL A 3 -45.29 -37.66 -20.84
CA VAL A 3 -44.81 -36.55 -19.99
C VAL A 3 -43.48 -37.02 -19.41
N GLU A 4 -42.37 -36.53 -19.95
CA GLU A 4 -41.06 -36.67 -19.32
C GLU A 4 -41.05 -35.80 -18.08
N ASP A 5 -41.15 -36.45 -16.91
CA ASP A 5 -40.81 -35.85 -15.61
C ASP A 5 -39.32 -35.53 -15.60
N ALA A 6 -38.97 -34.30 -15.95
CA ALA A 6 -37.63 -33.79 -15.77
C ALA A 6 -37.34 -33.59 -14.26
N ARG A 7 -36.95 -34.68 -13.60
CA ARG A 7 -36.37 -34.58 -12.27
C ARG A 7 -35.01 -33.90 -12.43
N PRO A 8 -34.78 -32.74 -11.82
CA PRO A 8 -33.42 -32.18 -11.80
C PRO A 8 -32.50 -33.20 -11.15
N ALA A 9 -31.49 -33.60 -11.89
CA ALA A 9 -30.54 -34.59 -11.41
C ALA A 9 -29.98 -34.15 -10.04
N ALA A 10 -29.92 -35.05 -9.06
CA ALA A 10 -29.44 -34.77 -7.70
C ALA A 10 -28.06 -34.11 -7.70
N GLY A 11 -27.26 -34.24 -8.76
CA GLY A 11 -26.01 -33.56 -8.99
C GLY A 11 -26.11 -32.05 -9.15
N THR A 12 -27.18 -31.54 -9.81
CA THR A 12 -27.36 -30.09 -9.99
C THR A 12 -27.70 -29.37 -8.69
N ALA A 13 -28.47 -29.99 -7.83
CA ALA A 13 -28.81 -29.45 -6.50
C ALA A 13 -27.58 -29.44 -5.58
N ALA A 14 -26.78 -30.50 -5.59
CA ALA A 14 -25.52 -30.57 -4.81
C ALA A 14 -24.51 -29.53 -5.29
N THR A 15 -24.34 -29.34 -6.60
CA THR A 15 -23.44 -28.34 -7.16
C THR A 15 -23.88 -26.91 -6.80
N ALA A 16 -25.18 -26.63 -6.88
CA ALA A 16 -25.73 -25.32 -6.51
C ALA A 16 -25.52 -25.02 -5.01
N LEU A 17 -25.63 -26.03 -4.15
CA LEU A 17 -25.41 -25.90 -2.70
C LEU A 17 -23.94 -25.64 -2.37
N VAL A 18 -23.00 -26.32 -3.04
CA VAL A 18 -21.56 -26.11 -2.89
C VAL A 18 -21.17 -24.70 -3.37
N LEU A 19 -21.67 -24.25 -4.52
CA LEU A 19 -21.39 -22.89 -5.02
C LEU A 19 -21.98 -21.82 -4.11
N ALA A 20 -23.16 -22.03 -3.54
CA ALA A 20 -23.74 -21.12 -2.57
C ALA A 20 -22.94 -21.06 -1.27
N ALA A 21 -22.47 -22.20 -0.77
CA ALA A 21 -21.64 -22.28 0.43
C ALA A 21 -20.27 -21.59 0.21
N LEU A 22 -19.62 -21.81 -0.95
CA LEU A 22 -18.39 -21.14 -1.32
C LEU A 22 -18.60 -19.63 -1.49
N GLY A 23 -19.74 -19.21 -2.04
CA GLY A 23 -20.10 -17.78 -2.15
C GLY A 23 -20.30 -17.13 -0.79
N VAL A 24 -20.94 -17.81 0.15
CA VAL A 24 -21.12 -17.31 1.53
C VAL A 24 -19.78 -17.24 2.26
N LEU A 25 -18.90 -18.24 2.10
CA LEU A 25 -17.57 -18.24 2.69
C LEU A 25 -16.71 -17.08 2.13
N ASN A 26 -16.71 -16.88 0.81
CA ASN A 26 -15.99 -15.75 0.20
C ASN A 26 -16.55 -14.40 0.62
N LEU A 27 -17.87 -14.28 0.81
CA LEU A 27 -18.47 -13.07 1.34
C LEU A 27 -18.11 -12.85 2.82
N ALA A 28 -18.07 -13.90 3.62
CA ALA A 28 -17.65 -13.82 5.01
C ALA A 28 -16.18 -13.42 5.13
N ASP A 29 -15.29 -14.01 4.33
CA ASP A 29 -13.87 -13.63 4.29
C ASP A 29 -13.67 -12.22 3.71
N GLY A 30 -14.46 -11.80 2.74
CA GLY A 30 -14.42 -10.45 2.18
C GLY A 30 -14.94 -9.36 3.13
N PHE A 31 -15.76 -9.72 4.12
CA PHE A 31 -16.22 -8.80 5.17
C PHE A 31 -15.29 -8.76 6.40
N THR A 32 -14.40 -9.71 6.54
CA THR A 32 -13.26 -9.61 7.47
C THR A 32 -12.10 -8.91 6.77
N MET A 33 -12.29 -7.68 6.31
CA MET A 33 -11.15 -6.80 6.11
C MET A 33 -10.34 -6.81 7.41
N PRO A 34 -9.03 -7.06 7.36
CA PRO A 34 -8.21 -6.91 8.54
C PRO A 34 -8.51 -5.52 9.09
N ARG A 35 -9.16 -5.47 10.24
CA ARG A 35 -9.33 -4.20 10.96
C ARG A 35 -7.92 -3.83 11.36
N TYR A 36 -7.37 -2.84 10.68
CA TYR A 36 -6.12 -2.25 11.11
C TYR A 36 -6.29 -1.89 12.58
N SER A 37 -5.30 -2.20 13.38
CA SER A 37 -5.35 -1.83 14.79
C SER A 37 -5.42 -0.31 14.91
N ALA A 38 -5.91 0.20 16.04
CA ALA A 38 -5.93 1.64 16.28
C ALA A 38 -4.53 2.29 16.13
N GLU A 39 -3.47 1.52 16.32
CA GLU A 39 -2.08 1.93 16.11
C GLU A 39 -1.75 2.18 14.63
N TRP A 40 -2.28 1.33 13.71
CA TRP A 40 -2.15 1.55 12.28
C TRP A 40 -2.92 2.79 11.84
N ASP A 41 -4.14 2.98 12.34
CA ASP A 41 -4.95 4.15 12.02
C ASP A 41 -4.25 5.44 12.50
N ALA A 42 -3.62 5.40 13.67
CA ALA A 42 -2.84 6.53 14.18
C ALA A 42 -1.60 6.81 13.31
N ALA A 43 -0.88 5.78 12.87
CA ALA A 43 0.28 5.95 11.99
C ALA A 43 -0.13 6.53 10.63
N VAL A 44 -1.23 6.05 10.05
CA VAL A 44 -1.80 6.57 8.79
C VAL A 44 -2.15 8.05 8.92
N GLN A 45 -2.84 8.45 9.99
CA GLN A 45 -3.20 9.85 10.23
C GLN A 45 -1.97 10.75 10.39
N GLN A 46 -0.91 10.27 11.03
CA GLN A 46 0.33 11.04 11.21
C GLN A 46 1.09 11.19 9.89
N ILE A 47 1.14 10.14 9.05
CA ILE A 47 1.72 10.22 7.71
C ILE A 47 0.94 11.21 6.85
N GLU A 48 -0.39 11.14 6.85
CA GLU A 48 -1.25 12.09 6.13
C GLU A 48 -1.01 13.53 6.58
N ALA A 49 -0.90 13.76 7.88
CA ALA A 49 -0.61 15.08 8.42
C ALA A 49 0.76 15.60 7.99
N ALA A 50 1.81 14.78 8.09
CA ALA A 50 3.17 15.12 7.69
C ALA A 50 3.27 15.43 6.18
N LEU A 51 2.61 14.61 5.34
CA LEU A 51 2.54 14.85 3.90
C LEU A 51 1.79 16.15 3.57
N THR A 52 0.66 16.40 4.23
CA THR A 52 -0.13 17.62 4.00
C THR A 52 0.64 18.87 4.40
N GLU A 53 1.33 18.84 5.52
CA GLU A 53 2.17 19.95 5.99
C GLU A 53 3.31 20.21 5.01
N SER A 54 4.08 19.19 4.65
CA SER A 54 5.20 19.31 3.72
C SER A 54 4.73 19.79 2.34
N ARG A 55 3.67 19.20 1.77
CA ARG A 55 3.13 19.59 0.47
C ARG A 55 2.62 21.04 0.45
N SER A 56 2.07 21.53 1.55
CA SER A 56 1.59 22.92 1.64
C SER A 56 2.72 23.94 1.59
N ALA A 57 3.92 23.56 1.97
CA ALA A 57 5.12 24.39 1.94
C ALA A 57 5.77 24.45 0.54
N VAL A 58 5.37 23.57 -0.39
CA VAL A 58 5.97 23.42 -1.72
C VAL A 58 5.07 24.02 -2.78
N THR A 59 5.61 24.94 -3.55
CA THR A 59 4.92 25.57 -4.69
C THR A 59 5.38 25.01 -6.03
N SER A 60 5.71 23.71 -6.08
CA SER A 60 6.16 23.06 -7.29
C SER A 60 4.99 22.67 -8.19
N ALA A 61 5.17 22.82 -9.50
CA ALA A 61 4.24 22.33 -10.53
C ALA A 61 4.61 20.91 -11.01
N ASP A 62 5.68 20.32 -10.47
CA ASP A 62 6.10 18.96 -10.83
C ASP A 62 5.17 17.92 -10.16
N PRO A 63 4.49 17.06 -10.94
CA PRO A 63 3.63 16.05 -10.39
C PRO A 63 4.38 15.03 -9.50
N TRP A 64 5.70 14.85 -9.69
CA TRP A 64 6.51 13.96 -8.86
C TRP A 64 6.70 14.47 -7.44
N ASP A 65 6.59 15.77 -7.21
CA ASP A 65 6.68 16.38 -5.88
C ASP A 65 5.50 16.06 -4.96
N SER A 66 4.43 15.49 -5.50
CA SER A 66 3.28 15.06 -4.71
C SER A 66 3.21 13.54 -4.50
N THR A 67 4.08 12.78 -5.15
CA THR A 67 4.03 11.32 -5.15
C THR A 67 4.85 10.71 -4.02
N VAL A 68 4.39 9.55 -3.53
CA VAL A 68 5.09 8.75 -2.52
C VAL A 68 5.58 7.46 -3.17
N ALA A 69 6.89 7.26 -3.21
CA ALA A 69 7.48 6.02 -3.69
C ALA A 69 7.53 4.97 -2.59
N TYR A 70 7.45 3.71 -2.98
CA TYR A 70 7.57 2.57 -2.07
C TYR A 70 8.27 1.39 -2.76
N ALA A 71 8.93 0.54 -1.98
CA ALA A 71 9.55 -0.68 -2.47
C ALA A 71 8.51 -1.80 -2.59
N PHE A 72 8.60 -2.60 -3.68
CA PHE A 72 7.75 -3.76 -3.86
C PHE A 72 8.13 -4.87 -2.86
N GLY A 73 7.12 -5.42 -2.18
CA GLY A 73 7.33 -6.49 -1.20
C GLY A 73 7.59 -6.01 0.24
N ASP A 74 7.69 -4.71 0.47
CA ASP A 74 7.72 -4.19 1.82
C ASP A 74 6.32 -4.30 2.46
N PRO A 75 6.15 -5.08 3.55
CA PRO A 75 4.84 -5.31 4.15
C PRO A 75 4.23 -4.04 4.78
N VAL A 76 5.03 -3.02 5.04
CA VAL A 76 4.60 -1.76 5.68
C VAL A 76 3.68 -0.97 4.77
N HIS A 77 3.94 -0.96 3.47
CA HIS A 77 3.21 -0.07 2.56
C HIS A 77 1.75 -0.46 2.34
N CYS A 78 1.39 -1.73 2.46
CA CYS A 78 0.00 -2.16 2.25
C CYS A 78 -0.98 -1.48 3.23
N GLY A 79 -0.55 -1.20 4.47
CA GLY A 79 -1.36 -0.50 5.47
C GLY A 79 -1.21 1.01 5.44
N LEU A 80 0.02 1.50 5.32
CA LEU A 80 0.32 2.92 5.46
C LEU A 80 0.07 3.75 4.19
N LEU A 81 0.14 3.14 3.00
CA LEU A 81 -0.18 3.83 1.74
C LEU A 81 -1.63 4.27 1.62
N TYR A 82 -2.56 3.66 2.37
CA TYR A 82 -3.94 4.14 2.43
C TYR A 82 -4.06 5.54 3.06
N GLY A 83 -3.07 5.97 3.84
CA GLY A 83 -2.98 7.32 4.39
C GLY A 83 -2.35 8.35 3.47
N VAL A 84 -1.91 7.94 2.28
CA VAL A 84 -1.38 8.87 1.28
C VAL A 84 -2.55 9.56 0.58
N PRO A 85 -2.74 10.89 0.79
CA PRO A 85 -3.80 11.62 0.11
C PRO A 85 -3.64 11.48 -1.42
N ASP A 86 -4.77 11.31 -2.12
CA ASP A 86 -4.85 11.21 -3.58
C ASP A 86 -4.31 9.91 -4.20
N GLY A 87 -3.98 8.89 -3.40
CA GLY A 87 -3.74 7.53 -3.87
C GLY A 87 -2.53 7.34 -4.80
N MET A 88 -1.63 8.30 -4.87
CA MET A 88 -0.48 8.28 -5.77
C MET A 88 0.76 7.64 -5.12
N GLY A 89 0.63 6.37 -4.79
CA GLY A 89 1.80 5.55 -4.47
C GLY A 89 2.48 5.09 -5.75
N ILE A 90 3.78 5.30 -5.88
CA ILE A 90 4.59 4.84 -7.01
C ILE A 90 5.60 3.82 -6.53
N GLN A 91 5.57 2.66 -7.18
CA GLN A 91 6.57 1.64 -6.92
C GLN A 91 7.89 2.02 -7.59
N PHE A 92 9.01 1.90 -6.86
CA PHE A 92 10.35 2.05 -7.42
C PHE A 92 11.11 0.73 -7.42
N ASP A 93 12.14 0.63 -8.26
CA ASP A 93 13.04 -0.53 -8.33
C ASP A 93 14.05 -0.46 -7.17
N GLU A 94 13.70 -1.09 -6.06
CA GLU A 94 14.56 -1.11 -4.86
C GLU A 94 15.90 -1.81 -5.13
N ALA A 95 15.90 -2.89 -5.93
CA ALA A 95 17.13 -3.62 -6.22
C ALA A 95 18.09 -2.76 -7.04
N ALA A 96 17.61 -2.04 -8.04
CA ALA A 96 18.41 -1.08 -8.79
C ALA A 96 18.89 0.06 -7.89
N TYR A 97 18.02 0.63 -7.07
CA TYR A 97 18.39 1.69 -6.13
C TYR A 97 19.49 1.25 -5.18
N LEU A 98 19.45 0.04 -4.62
CA LEU A 98 20.44 -0.46 -3.68
C LEU A 98 21.78 -0.85 -4.32
N THR A 99 21.81 -1.19 -5.61
CA THR A 99 23.02 -1.70 -6.29
C THR A 99 23.67 -0.70 -7.22
N ASP A 100 22.93 0.25 -7.79
CA ASP A 100 23.43 1.29 -8.68
C ASP A 100 23.46 2.64 -7.97
N PRO A 101 24.67 3.22 -7.73
CA PRO A 101 24.80 4.53 -7.12
C PRO A 101 24.16 5.68 -7.95
N ALA A 102 24.01 5.48 -9.25
CA ALA A 102 23.41 6.48 -10.14
C ALA A 102 21.90 6.37 -10.26
N HIS A 103 21.30 5.32 -9.66
CA HIS A 103 19.86 5.15 -9.68
C HIS A 103 19.18 6.13 -8.73
N GLU A 104 18.34 6.98 -9.27
CA GLU A 104 17.60 8.00 -8.52
C GLU A 104 16.12 7.60 -8.36
N ILE A 105 15.54 7.97 -7.22
CA ILE A 105 14.11 7.87 -7.00
C ILE A 105 13.48 9.20 -7.40
N HIS A 106 12.61 9.20 -8.39
CA HIS A 106 12.02 10.44 -8.93
C HIS A 106 10.98 11.07 -8.00
N SER A 107 10.40 10.31 -7.06
CA SER A 107 9.43 10.84 -6.12
C SER A 107 10.09 11.70 -5.04
N ARG A 108 9.40 12.75 -4.61
CA ARG A 108 9.85 13.57 -3.48
C ARG A 108 9.78 12.84 -2.15
N TYR A 109 8.84 11.94 -1.99
CA TYR A 109 8.63 11.19 -0.76
C TYR A 109 8.87 9.70 -0.95
N VAL A 110 9.44 9.06 0.07
CA VAL A 110 9.63 7.60 0.12
C VAL A 110 9.10 7.07 1.43
N LEU A 111 8.23 6.08 1.35
CA LEU A 111 7.75 5.32 2.51
C LEU A 111 8.39 3.93 2.50
N THR A 112 9.06 3.57 3.57
CA THR A 112 9.72 2.26 3.72
C THR A 112 9.61 1.74 5.15
N ALA A 113 9.86 0.46 5.37
CA ALA A 113 9.98 -0.08 6.72
C ALA A 113 11.22 0.50 7.44
N ALA A 114 11.13 0.58 8.76
CA ALA A 114 12.29 0.89 9.59
C ALA A 114 13.35 -0.21 9.46
N ASP A 115 14.61 0.13 9.70
CA ASP A 115 15.75 -0.80 9.75
C ASP A 115 15.99 -1.61 8.45
N THR A 116 15.61 -1.07 7.29
CA THR A 116 15.88 -1.66 5.98
C THR A 116 17.16 -1.11 5.34
N PRO A 117 17.79 -1.85 4.40
CA PRO A 117 18.89 -1.31 3.60
C PRO A 117 18.50 -0.05 2.83
N THR A 118 17.25 0.03 2.38
CA THR A 118 16.69 1.20 1.70
C THR A 118 16.65 2.41 2.63
N ALA A 119 16.16 2.26 3.86
CA ALA A 119 16.15 3.32 4.85
C ALA A 119 17.57 3.82 5.15
N ALA A 120 18.52 2.91 5.33
CA ALA A 120 19.92 3.27 5.57
C ALA A 120 20.53 4.04 4.41
N ARG A 121 20.23 3.64 3.16
CA ARG A 121 20.71 4.35 1.98
C ARG A 121 20.07 5.72 1.83
N LEU A 122 18.75 5.84 2.01
CA LEU A 122 18.07 7.14 1.97
C LEU A 122 18.68 8.14 2.92
N GLN A 123 19.00 7.71 4.15
CA GLN A 123 19.71 8.56 5.13
C GLN A 123 21.12 8.95 4.66
N ALA A 124 21.86 8.02 4.06
CA ALA A 124 23.19 8.30 3.51
C ALA A 124 23.14 9.26 2.32
N ASP A 125 22.11 9.20 1.52
CA ASP A 125 21.85 10.09 0.37
C ASP A 125 21.25 11.46 0.79
N GLY A 126 21.07 11.70 2.11
CA GLY A 126 20.68 13.00 2.66
C GLY A 126 19.16 13.25 2.69
N TRP A 127 18.36 12.21 2.58
CA TRP A 127 16.91 12.32 2.75
C TRP A 127 16.54 12.68 4.18
N THR A 128 15.54 13.52 4.35
CA THR A 128 15.04 13.97 5.65
C THR A 128 13.88 13.10 6.11
N VAL A 129 13.91 12.69 7.40
CA VAL A 129 12.78 11.97 8.00
C VAL A 129 11.66 12.95 8.33
N LEU A 130 10.49 12.75 7.76
CA LEU A 130 9.26 13.50 8.08
C LEU A 130 8.45 12.82 9.18
N TYR A 131 8.43 11.50 9.18
CA TYR A 131 7.70 10.68 10.14
C TYR A 131 8.42 9.37 10.36
N GLU A 132 8.49 8.92 11.60
CA GLU A 132 9.11 7.64 11.99
C GLU A 132 8.27 6.95 13.06
N SER A 133 8.08 5.65 12.89
CA SER A 133 7.45 4.76 13.86
C SER A 133 8.01 3.34 13.69
N ASP A 134 7.59 2.43 14.58
CA ASP A 134 7.82 0.99 14.44
C ASP A 134 7.10 0.38 13.22
N ARG A 135 6.20 1.13 12.60
CA ARG A 135 5.40 0.70 11.43
C ARG A 135 6.01 1.12 10.11
N GLY A 136 6.79 2.18 10.09
CA GLY A 136 7.43 2.68 8.88
C GLY A 136 8.01 4.06 9.05
N VAL A 137 8.80 4.45 8.06
CA VAL A 137 9.48 5.74 8.00
C VAL A 137 9.13 6.43 6.70
N LEU A 138 8.67 7.67 6.78
CA LEU A 138 8.44 8.55 5.64
C LEU A 138 9.61 9.51 5.50
N TYR A 139 10.23 9.47 4.35
CA TYR A 139 11.34 10.34 3.97
C TYR A 139 10.89 11.40 2.97
N GLU A 140 11.53 12.56 3.02
CA GLU A 140 11.41 13.62 2.03
C GLU A 140 12.79 13.90 1.42
N HIS A 141 12.84 14.02 0.09
CA HIS A 141 14.03 14.48 -0.60
C HIS A 141 14.19 15.98 -0.40
N GLY A 142 15.32 16.38 0.18
CA GLY A 142 15.63 17.80 0.32
C GLY A 142 15.61 18.49 -1.05
N THR A 143 14.91 19.59 -1.17
CA THR A 143 15.01 20.47 -2.36
C THR A 143 16.45 20.88 -2.58
N MET A 144 17.02 20.46 -3.71
CA MET A 144 18.27 21.04 -4.21
C MET A 144 18.04 22.49 -4.63
#